data_984b6fb4bd56aeb7749e30164483723c
#
_entry.id   984b6fb4bd56aeb7749e30164483723c
#
_cell.length_a   1.000
_cell.length_b   1.000
_cell.length_c   1.000
_cell.angle_alpha   90.00
_cell.angle_beta   90.00
_cell.angle_gamma   90.00
#
_symmetry.space_group_name_H-M   'P 1'
#
loop_
_entity.id
_entity.type
_entity.pdbx_description
1 polymer ?
#
loop_
_entity_poly.entity_id
_entity_poly.type
_entity_poly.pdbx_seq_one_letter_code
_entity_poly.pdbx_strand_id
1 'polypeptide(L)'
;TMPWGDLWEGTGDLFSRKWVWLIGLLIPAALLMVVRSKLKTRIDEMNKDVGYLRRDSQAHTPLSLLYTFLIAAPVPLFLVLLAAGLWVQPGTFTSVMGAAVAQIALLWLVFEVLYRLLKTNGIAQRHFRWSMEYNHQMRRRLLVTGLALIPLTFLVAFGDQWPAQLSNDRLGLVIMMASMITIMVSLPWVAQSYPGRHYSRTMRTLATALCILAPLTLIVLTGVGYYYTSVRLTGHMIYSLYLIALWIV
;
A
#
# COMPACT_ATOMS: atom_id res chain seq x y z
N THR A 1 14.10 -29.93 -1.24
CA THR A 1 15.34 -29.14 -1.02
C THR A 1 15.10 -27.76 -1.54
N MET A 2 15.14 -26.76 -0.65
CA MET A 2 15.01 -25.36 -1.06
C MET A 2 16.18 -24.99 -1.98
N PRO A 3 15.91 -24.40 -3.15
CA PRO A 3 16.96 -24.15 -4.15
C PRO A 3 17.72 -22.87 -3.84
N TRP A 4 18.51 -22.86 -2.78
CA TRP A 4 19.38 -21.72 -2.46
C TRP A 4 20.45 -21.47 -3.54
N GLY A 5 20.76 -22.52 -4.36
CA GLY A 5 21.67 -22.39 -5.51
C GLY A 5 21.17 -21.42 -6.58
N ASP A 6 19.86 -21.41 -6.85
CA ASP A 6 19.24 -20.53 -7.86
C ASP A 6 19.35 -19.04 -7.49
N LEU A 7 19.51 -18.72 -6.19
CA LEU A 7 19.72 -17.35 -5.72
C LEU A 7 21.08 -16.79 -6.17
N TRP A 8 22.13 -17.61 -6.17
CA TRP A 8 23.48 -17.15 -6.53
C TRP A 8 23.68 -17.09 -8.03
N GLU A 9 23.20 -18.04 -8.79
CA GLU A 9 23.29 -18.02 -10.26
C GLU A 9 22.46 -16.86 -10.85
N GLY A 10 21.30 -16.60 -10.27
CA GLY A 10 20.46 -15.48 -10.67
C GLY A 10 21.07 -14.08 -10.44
N THR A 11 21.86 -13.91 -9.37
CA THR A 11 22.50 -12.62 -9.08
C THR A 11 23.61 -12.25 -10.07
N GLY A 12 24.33 -13.23 -10.63
CA GLY A 12 25.38 -13.01 -11.64
C GLY A 12 24.84 -12.45 -12.97
N ASP A 13 23.72 -13.02 -13.46
CA ASP A 13 23.05 -12.57 -14.71
C ASP A 13 22.39 -11.20 -14.58
N LEU A 14 21.93 -10.87 -13.40
CA LEU A 14 21.38 -9.54 -13.08
C LEU A 14 22.43 -8.45 -13.22
N PHE A 15 23.62 -8.71 -12.67
CA PHE A 15 24.69 -7.71 -12.67
C PHE A 15 25.16 -7.39 -14.09
N SER A 16 25.14 -8.36 -15.01
CA SER A 16 25.63 -8.19 -16.37
C SER A 16 24.65 -7.51 -17.34
N ARG A 17 23.33 -7.72 -17.17
CA ARG A 17 22.31 -7.21 -18.13
C ARG A 17 21.42 -6.10 -17.60
N LYS A 18 21.24 -5.99 -16.29
CA LYS A 18 20.25 -5.06 -15.69
C LYS A 18 20.88 -3.95 -14.83
N TRP A 19 22.20 -3.89 -14.71
CA TRP A 19 22.89 -2.90 -13.88
C TRP A 19 22.52 -1.45 -14.24
N VAL A 20 22.27 -1.16 -15.52
CA VAL A 20 21.87 0.17 -15.98
C VAL A 20 20.53 0.58 -15.37
N TRP A 21 19.55 -0.34 -15.35
CA TRP A 21 18.24 -0.10 -14.75
C TRP A 21 18.31 -0.01 -13.22
N LEU A 22 19.16 -0.84 -12.61
CA LEU A 22 19.39 -0.79 -11.16
C LEU A 22 20.00 0.55 -10.73
N ILE A 23 21.01 1.02 -11.43
CA ILE A 23 21.60 2.34 -11.19
C ILE A 23 20.60 3.46 -11.50
N GLY A 24 19.86 3.35 -12.60
CA GLY A 24 18.84 4.32 -13.01
C GLY A 24 17.74 4.52 -11.98
N LEU A 25 17.42 3.51 -11.17
CA LEU A 25 16.46 3.60 -10.05
C LEU A 25 17.14 3.95 -8.72
N LEU A 26 18.36 3.49 -8.50
CA LEU A 26 19.12 3.76 -7.26
C LEU A 26 19.43 5.24 -7.08
N ILE A 27 19.86 5.91 -8.17
CA ILE A 27 20.19 7.33 -8.15
C ILE A 27 18.98 8.20 -7.71
N PRO A 28 17.80 8.12 -8.33
CA PRO A 28 16.66 8.91 -7.88
C PRO A 28 16.19 8.54 -6.47
N ALA A 29 16.25 7.26 -6.05
CA ALA A 29 15.93 6.85 -4.70
C ALA A 29 16.87 7.48 -3.67
N ALA A 30 18.18 7.45 -3.93
CA ALA A 30 19.20 8.08 -3.07
C ALA A 30 19.06 9.60 -3.06
N LEU A 31 18.85 10.23 -4.23
CA LEU A 31 18.64 11.67 -4.34
C LEU A 31 17.42 12.13 -3.53
N LEU A 32 16.31 11.42 -3.65
CA LEU A 32 15.09 11.71 -2.87
C LEU A 32 15.31 11.56 -1.36
N MET A 33 16.14 10.59 -0.94
CA MET A 33 16.54 10.46 0.47
C MET A 33 17.29 11.71 0.97
N VAL A 34 18.26 12.19 0.20
CA VAL A 34 19.05 13.38 0.54
C VAL A 34 18.18 14.65 0.57
N VAL A 35 17.30 14.81 -0.43
CA VAL A 35 16.46 16.00 -0.56
C VAL A 35 15.24 15.97 0.38
N ARG A 36 14.94 14.84 1.00
CA ARG A 36 13.77 14.63 1.87
C ARG A 36 13.59 15.69 2.95
N SER A 37 14.67 16.12 3.59
CA SER A 37 14.62 17.17 4.62
C SER A 37 14.17 18.52 4.06
N LYS A 38 14.71 18.90 2.90
CA LYS A 38 14.35 20.15 2.20
C LYS A 38 12.89 20.13 1.74
N LEU A 39 12.42 19.00 1.21
CA LEU A 39 11.01 18.84 0.82
C LEU A 39 10.06 18.97 2.01
N LYS A 40 10.42 18.42 3.18
CA LYS A 40 9.63 18.59 4.41
C LYS A 40 9.53 20.04 4.82
N THR A 41 10.64 20.79 4.85
CA THR A 41 10.64 22.21 5.17
C THR A 41 9.75 23.00 4.22
N ARG A 42 9.79 22.70 2.92
CA ARG A 42 8.91 23.33 1.92
C ARG A 42 7.44 23.06 2.15
N ILE A 43 7.06 21.82 2.50
CA ILE A 43 5.67 21.51 2.87
C ILE A 43 5.25 22.29 4.11
N ASP A 44 6.10 22.36 5.13
CA ASP A 44 5.80 23.06 6.38
C ASP A 44 5.65 24.60 6.15
N GLU A 45 6.44 25.18 5.24
CA GLU A 45 6.30 26.57 4.79
C GLU A 45 4.95 26.78 4.09
N MET A 46 4.62 25.99 3.07
CA MET A 46 3.36 26.10 2.33
C MET A 46 2.14 25.89 3.23
N ASN A 47 2.21 24.96 4.17
CA ASN A 47 1.13 24.69 5.12
C ASN A 47 0.88 25.87 6.09
N LYS A 48 1.86 26.77 6.31
CA LYS A 48 1.66 27.99 7.11
C LYS A 48 0.87 29.07 6.38
N ASP A 49 0.99 29.11 5.06
CA ASP A 49 0.33 30.12 4.22
C ASP A 49 -1.12 29.75 3.85
N VAL A 50 -1.53 28.50 4.09
CA VAL A 50 -2.89 28.02 3.84
C VAL A 50 -3.90 28.69 4.78
N GLY A 51 -4.97 29.25 4.17
CA GLY A 51 -6.03 29.95 4.89
C GLY A 51 -5.84 31.46 5.04
N TYR A 52 -4.73 32.03 4.55
CA TYR A 52 -4.54 33.48 4.45
C TYR A 52 -4.94 33.99 3.07
N LEU A 53 -6.06 34.68 2.94
CA LEU A 53 -6.67 35.18 1.68
C LEU A 53 -5.70 35.84 0.68
N ARG A 54 -4.59 36.42 1.13
CA ARG A 54 -3.57 37.08 0.29
C ARG A 54 -2.38 36.19 -0.09
N ARG A 55 -2.18 35.04 0.58
CA ARG A 55 -1.00 34.15 0.40
C ARG A 55 -1.37 32.75 -0.05
N ASP A 56 -2.65 32.38 0.06
CA ASP A 56 -3.14 31.07 -0.35
C ASP A 56 -3.27 31.02 -1.87
N SER A 57 -2.51 30.11 -2.49
CA SER A 57 -2.57 29.84 -3.92
C SER A 57 -3.21 28.49 -4.16
N GLN A 58 -4.07 28.40 -5.17
CA GLN A 58 -4.69 27.12 -5.60
C GLN A 58 -3.63 26.04 -5.92
N ALA A 59 -2.40 26.44 -6.25
CA ALA A 59 -1.29 25.53 -6.52
C ALA A 59 -0.69 24.90 -5.25
N HIS A 60 -0.94 25.42 -4.05
CA HIS A 60 -0.34 24.92 -2.81
C HIS A 60 -0.79 23.49 -2.48
N THR A 61 -2.06 23.16 -2.70
CA THR A 61 -2.60 21.82 -2.43
C THR A 61 -1.99 20.75 -3.34
N PRO A 62 -2.03 20.86 -4.69
CA PRO A 62 -1.44 19.86 -5.56
C PRO A 62 0.08 19.77 -5.40
N LEU A 63 0.77 20.88 -5.13
CA LEU A 63 2.21 20.88 -4.91
C LEU A 63 2.58 20.19 -3.58
N SER A 64 1.81 20.41 -2.52
CA SER A 64 1.98 19.71 -1.24
C SER A 64 1.73 18.21 -1.36
N LEU A 65 0.75 17.79 -2.18
CA LEU A 65 0.51 16.39 -2.50
C LEU A 65 1.70 15.78 -3.25
N LEU A 66 2.19 16.47 -4.29
CA LEU A 66 3.38 16.03 -5.04
C LEU A 66 4.61 15.85 -4.13
N TYR A 67 4.89 16.83 -3.28
CA TYR A 67 6.01 16.73 -2.34
C TYR A 67 5.81 15.60 -1.33
N THR A 68 4.57 15.36 -0.86
CA THR A 68 4.25 14.24 0.03
C THR A 68 4.53 12.90 -0.66
N PHE A 69 4.15 12.77 -1.94
CA PHE A 69 4.45 11.61 -2.75
C PHE A 69 5.96 11.40 -2.93
N LEU A 70 6.71 12.46 -3.29
CA LEU A 70 8.17 12.39 -3.44
C LEU A 70 8.88 12.00 -2.14
N ILE A 71 8.39 12.47 -0.99
CA ILE A 71 8.95 12.09 0.32
C ILE A 71 8.61 10.63 0.68
N ALA A 72 7.49 10.10 0.20
CA ALA A 72 7.08 8.70 0.42
C ALA A 72 7.81 7.72 -0.50
N ALA A 73 8.23 8.14 -1.69
CA ALA A 73 8.75 7.31 -2.76
C ALA A 73 10.09 6.57 -2.49
N PRO A 74 11.07 7.06 -1.69
CA PRO A 74 12.38 6.40 -1.56
C PRO A 74 12.30 4.93 -1.15
N VAL A 75 11.55 4.60 -0.09
CA VAL A 75 11.44 3.21 0.39
C VAL A 75 10.81 2.29 -0.66
N PRO A 76 9.65 2.63 -1.27
CA PRO A 76 9.11 1.87 -2.39
C PRO A 76 10.08 1.69 -3.56
N LEU A 77 10.85 2.72 -3.92
CA LEU A 77 11.84 2.61 -4.98
C LEU A 77 12.94 1.60 -4.64
N PHE A 78 13.42 1.56 -3.39
CA PHE A 78 14.36 0.52 -2.95
C PHE A 78 13.72 -0.88 -2.99
N LEU A 79 12.45 -1.01 -2.62
CA LEU A 79 11.74 -2.29 -2.74
C LEU A 79 11.56 -2.71 -4.20
N VAL A 80 11.30 -1.78 -5.12
CA VAL A 80 11.23 -2.08 -6.56
C VAL A 80 12.60 -2.51 -7.09
N LEU A 81 13.69 -1.89 -6.63
CA LEU A 81 15.05 -2.33 -6.95
C LEU A 81 15.32 -3.76 -6.47
N LEU A 82 14.93 -4.07 -5.23
CA LEU A 82 15.03 -5.42 -4.69
C LEU A 82 14.19 -6.41 -5.50
N ALA A 83 12.95 -6.05 -5.84
CA ALA A 83 12.07 -6.85 -6.67
C ALA A 83 12.68 -7.13 -8.06
N ALA A 84 13.23 -6.10 -8.71
CA ALA A 84 13.90 -6.24 -10.00
C ALA A 84 15.14 -7.13 -9.90
N GLY A 85 15.83 -7.08 -8.75
CA GLY A 85 16.94 -7.96 -8.42
C GLY A 85 16.53 -9.43 -8.30
N LEU A 86 15.39 -9.71 -7.70
CA LEU A 86 14.87 -11.06 -7.52
C LEU A 86 14.20 -11.64 -8.78
N TRP A 87 13.83 -10.80 -9.74
CA TRP A 87 13.13 -11.20 -10.96
C TRP A 87 14.13 -11.69 -12.03
N VAL A 88 14.62 -12.91 -11.88
CA VAL A 88 15.65 -13.46 -12.78
C VAL A 88 15.05 -14.30 -13.89
N GLN A 89 14.32 -15.36 -13.54
CA GLN A 89 13.69 -16.27 -14.50
C GLN A 89 12.22 -16.52 -14.11
N PRO A 90 11.27 -16.48 -15.07
CA PRO A 90 9.87 -16.78 -14.79
C PRO A 90 9.71 -18.21 -14.23
N GLY A 91 8.83 -18.36 -13.22
CA GLY A 91 8.51 -19.67 -12.62
C GLY A 91 9.48 -20.14 -11.53
N THR A 92 10.55 -19.40 -11.25
CA THR A 92 11.45 -19.69 -10.12
C THR A 92 10.93 -19.11 -8.82
N PHE A 93 11.37 -19.64 -7.68
CA PHE A 93 11.03 -19.08 -6.35
C PHE A 93 11.44 -17.61 -6.23
N THR A 94 12.58 -17.25 -6.81
CA THR A 94 13.07 -15.86 -6.82
C THR A 94 12.14 -14.92 -7.59
N SER A 95 11.56 -15.37 -8.71
CA SER A 95 10.60 -14.55 -9.45
C SER A 95 9.30 -14.31 -8.68
N VAL A 96 8.84 -15.33 -7.93
CA VAL A 96 7.67 -15.19 -7.03
C VAL A 96 7.96 -14.18 -5.93
N MET A 97 9.15 -14.27 -5.31
CA MET A 97 9.60 -13.29 -4.32
C MET A 97 9.69 -11.88 -4.91
N GLY A 98 10.25 -11.75 -6.12
CA GLY A 98 10.33 -10.47 -6.83
C GLY A 98 8.94 -9.87 -7.08
N ALA A 99 7.98 -10.67 -7.56
CA ALA A 99 6.61 -10.22 -7.76
C ALA A 99 5.94 -9.78 -6.43
N ALA A 100 6.12 -10.55 -5.36
CA ALA A 100 5.60 -10.23 -4.05
C ALA A 100 6.18 -8.91 -3.50
N VAL A 101 7.49 -8.73 -3.59
CA VAL A 101 8.18 -7.50 -3.15
C VAL A 101 7.74 -6.29 -3.98
N ALA A 102 7.52 -6.43 -5.30
CA ALA A 102 6.99 -5.36 -6.14
C ALA A 102 5.59 -4.93 -5.72
N GLN A 103 4.71 -5.87 -5.42
CA GLN A 103 3.36 -5.58 -4.92
C GLN A 103 3.40 -4.94 -3.52
N ILE A 104 4.28 -5.41 -2.64
CA ILE A 104 4.51 -4.81 -1.32
C ILE A 104 5.05 -3.38 -1.45
N ALA A 105 5.90 -3.10 -2.45
CA ALA A 105 6.39 -1.75 -2.72
C ALA A 105 5.24 -0.78 -3.05
N LEU A 106 4.29 -1.21 -3.88
CA LEU A 106 3.10 -0.42 -4.20
C LEU A 106 2.21 -0.21 -2.97
N LEU A 107 1.96 -1.28 -2.22
CA LEU A 107 1.22 -1.21 -0.95
C LEU A 107 1.87 -0.19 -0.01
N TRP A 108 3.18 -0.29 0.18
CA TRP A 108 3.94 0.63 1.04
C TRP A 108 3.79 2.08 0.59
N LEU A 109 3.93 2.33 -0.72
CA LEU A 109 3.78 3.68 -1.28
C LEU A 109 2.43 4.29 -0.93
N VAL A 110 1.33 3.55 -1.19
CA VAL A 110 -0.04 4.03 -0.93
C VAL A 110 -0.23 4.33 0.55
N PHE A 111 0.17 3.40 1.43
CA PHE A 111 0.01 3.58 2.87
C PHE A 111 0.93 4.67 3.44
N GLU A 112 2.15 4.81 2.97
CA GLU A 112 3.07 5.87 3.41
C GLU A 112 2.56 7.25 2.98
N VAL A 113 2.00 7.40 1.79
CA VAL A 113 1.37 8.65 1.33
C VAL A 113 0.18 8.98 2.24
N LEU A 114 -0.76 8.05 2.44
CA LEU A 114 -1.92 8.25 3.31
C LEU A 114 -1.50 8.59 4.75
N TYR A 115 -0.51 7.87 5.28
CA TYR A 115 -0.01 8.09 6.62
C TYR A 115 0.60 9.49 6.80
N ARG A 116 1.28 10.01 5.76
CA ARG A 116 1.84 11.37 5.76
C ARG A 116 0.78 12.44 5.62
N LEU A 117 -0.24 12.21 4.79
CA LEU A 117 -1.37 13.13 4.65
C LEU A 117 -2.09 13.36 5.98
N LEU A 118 -2.21 12.30 6.79
CA LEU A 118 -2.86 12.31 8.12
C LEU A 118 -1.95 12.79 9.25
N LYS A 119 -0.71 13.20 8.97
CA LYS A 119 0.21 13.71 9.99
C LYS A 119 -0.34 14.99 10.63
N THR A 120 0.01 15.20 11.91
CA THR A 120 -0.26 16.47 12.61
C THR A 120 0.31 17.65 11.81
N ASN A 121 -0.49 18.68 11.58
CA ASN A 121 -0.20 19.79 10.67
C ASN A 121 0.01 19.37 9.20
N GLY A 122 -0.41 18.16 8.83
CA GLY A 122 -0.41 17.67 7.45
C GLY A 122 -1.56 18.23 6.62
N ILE A 123 -1.61 17.81 5.36
CA ILE A 123 -2.58 18.29 4.37
C ILE A 123 -4.02 18.01 4.85
N ALA A 124 -4.30 16.83 5.42
CA ALA A 124 -5.65 16.50 5.90
C ALA A 124 -6.17 17.49 6.96
N GLN A 125 -5.30 17.93 7.85
CA GLN A 125 -5.69 18.88 8.89
C GLN A 125 -5.76 20.33 8.37
N ARG A 126 -4.80 20.78 7.56
CA ARG A 126 -4.68 22.16 7.09
C ARG A 126 -5.60 22.47 5.93
N HIS A 127 -5.67 21.60 4.92
CA HIS A 127 -6.47 21.83 3.72
C HIS A 127 -7.90 21.31 3.85
N PHE A 128 -8.08 20.10 4.43
CA PHE A 128 -9.41 19.48 4.59
C PHE A 128 -10.05 19.72 5.96
N ARG A 129 -9.36 20.40 6.89
CA ARG A 129 -9.85 20.74 8.22
C ARG A 129 -10.34 19.51 9.04
N TRP A 130 -9.69 18.37 8.85
CA TRP A 130 -9.99 17.17 9.62
C TRP A 130 -9.50 17.33 11.06
N SER A 131 -10.28 16.82 12.04
CA SER A 131 -9.91 16.91 13.44
C SER A 131 -8.64 16.10 13.75
N MET A 132 -7.85 16.58 14.72
CA MET A 132 -6.61 15.92 15.14
C MET A 132 -6.89 14.52 15.69
N GLU A 133 -7.97 14.38 16.46
CA GLU A 133 -8.42 13.10 17.03
C GLU A 133 -8.73 12.09 15.93
N TYR A 134 -9.49 12.48 14.92
CA TYR A 134 -9.79 11.63 13.77
C TYR A 134 -8.52 11.20 13.04
N ASN A 135 -7.60 12.13 12.76
CA ASN A 135 -6.36 11.82 12.07
C ASN A 135 -5.51 10.81 12.84
N HIS A 136 -5.43 10.94 14.17
CA HIS A 136 -4.67 10.01 15.01
C HIS A 136 -5.27 8.60 15.00
N GLN A 137 -6.58 8.49 15.15
CA GLN A 137 -7.29 7.20 15.11
C GLN A 137 -7.19 6.56 13.72
N MET A 138 -7.34 7.35 12.65
CA MET A 138 -7.22 6.90 11.27
C MET A 138 -5.83 6.34 10.97
N ARG A 139 -4.76 7.03 11.41
CA ARG A 139 -3.38 6.54 11.26
C ARG A 139 -3.17 5.18 11.91
N ARG A 140 -3.70 4.99 13.13
CA ARG A 140 -3.62 3.70 13.83
C ARG A 140 -4.33 2.59 13.05
N ARG A 141 -5.53 2.86 12.51
CA ARG A 141 -6.30 1.90 11.72
C ARG A 141 -5.64 1.58 10.38
N LEU A 142 -5.11 2.60 9.70
CA LEU A 142 -4.32 2.41 8.48
C LEU A 142 -3.12 1.49 8.73
N LEU A 143 -2.40 1.68 9.84
CA LEU A 143 -1.26 0.83 10.18
C LEU A 143 -1.69 -0.63 10.37
N VAL A 144 -2.75 -0.88 11.13
CA VAL A 144 -3.29 -2.24 11.34
C VAL A 144 -3.75 -2.86 10.02
N THR A 145 -4.48 -2.12 9.19
CA THR A 145 -4.93 -2.59 7.87
C THR A 145 -3.75 -2.86 6.94
N GLY A 146 -2.76 -1.98 6.91
CA GLY A 146 -1.55 -2.15 6.11
C GLY A 146 -0.76 -3.38 6.50
N LEU A 147 -0.58 -3.62 7.80
CA LEU A 147 0.09 -4.84 8.29
C LEU A 147 -0.66 -6.12 7.91
N ALA A 148 -1.99 -6.10 7.94
CA ALA A 148 -2.81 -7.24 7.51
C ALA A 148 -2.75 -7.45 5.97
N LEU A 149 -2.58 -6.39 5.20
CA LEU A 149 -2.49 -6.47 3.73
C LEU A 149 -1.14 -6.99 3.23
N ILE A 150 -0.04 -6.81 3.97
CA ILE A 150 1.29 -7.30 3.55
C ILE A 150 1.29 -8.82 3.27
N PRO A 151 0.89 -9.70 4.21
CA PRO A 151 0.86 -11.14 3.96
C PRO A 151 -0.15 -11.54 2.89
N LEU A 152 -1.28 -10.82 2.77
CA LEU A 152 -2.23 -11.04 1.68
C LEU A 152 -1.66 -10.72 0.31
N THR A 153 -0.93 -9.62 0.20
CA THR A 153 -0.24 -9.22 -1.04
C THR A 153 0.77 -10.30 -1.45
N PHE A 154 1.48 -10.86 -0.48
CA PHE A 154 2.39 -11.99 -0.71
C PHE A 154 1.64 -13.23 -1.22
N LEU A 155 0.52 -13.60 -0.59
CA LEU A 155 -0.29 -14.75 -1.01
C LEU A 155 -0.87 -14.56 -2.41
N VAL A 156 -1.29 -13.35 -2.77
CA VAL A 156 -1.77 -13.03 -4.12
C VAL A 156 -0.66 -13.25 -5.14
N ALA A 157 0.54 -12.69 -4.91
CA ALA A 157 1.69 -12.85 -5.79
C ALA A 157 2.11 -14.32 -5.93
N PHE A 158 2.08 -15.09 -4.83
CA PHE A 158 2.35 -16.52 -4.81
C PHE A 158 1.32 -17.29 -5.62
N GLY A 159 0.03 -17.04 -5.41
CA GLY A 159 -1.06 -17.69 -6.13
C GLY A 159 -1.08 -17.38 -7.63
N ASP A 160 -0.59 -16.20 -8.04
CA ASP A 160 -0.46 -15.83 -9.45
C ASP A 160 0.63 -16.64 -10.17
N GLN A 161 1.72 -16.93 -9.49
CA GLN A 161 2.87 -17.64 -10.07
C GLN A 161 2.78 -19.16 -9.90
N TRP A 162 2.25 -19.62 -8.75
CA TRP A 162 2.20 -21.05 -8.39
C TRP A 162 0.81 -21.49 -7.90
N PRO A 163 -0.20 -21.50 -8.77
CA PRO A 163 -1.57 -21.82 -8.37
C PRO A 163 -1.74 -23.25 -7.84
N ALA A 164 -0.95 -24.22 -8.34
CA ALA A 164 -1.04 -25.61 -7.92
C ALA A 164 -0.53 -25.84 -6.48
N GLN A 165 0.53 -25.13 -6.06
CA GLN A 165 1.05 -25.22 -4.71
C GLN A 165 0.15 -24.54 -3.69
N LEU A 166 -0.58 -23.51 -4.09
CA LEU A 166 -1.49 -22.77 -3.21
C LEU A 166 -2.57 -23.68 -2.62
N SER A 167 -3.07 -24.66 -3.38
CA SER A 167 -4.15 -25.55 -2.92
C SER A 167 -3.80 -26.37 -1.68
N ASN A 168 -2.52 -26.65 -1.42
CA ASN A 168 -2.02 -27.42 -0.30
C ASN A 168 -1.39 -26.56 0.82
N ASP A 169 -1.44 -25.24 0.68
CA ASP A 169 -0.81 -24.30 1.62
C ASP A 169 -1.72 -24.00 2.82
N ARG A 170 -1.59 -24.82 3.87
CA ARG A 170 -2.33 -24.63 5.13
C ARG A 170 -1.91 -23.36 5.86
N LEU A 171 -0.65 -22.96 5.79
CA LEU A 171 -0.16 -21.75 6.43
C LEU A 171 -0.75 -20.50 5.74
N GLY A 172 -0.75 -20.47 4.41
CA GLY A 172 -1.36 -19.41 3.64
C GLY A 172 -2.86 -19.27 3.93
N LEU A 173 -3.57 -20.39 4.10
CA LEU A 173 -4.98 -20.38 4.49
C LEU A 173 -5.20 -19.71 5.85
N VAL A 174 -4.41 -20.05 6.87
CA VAL A 174 -4.50 -19.43 8.20
C VAL A 174 -4.16 -17.95 8.16
N ILE A 175 -3.11 -17.58 7.44
CA ILE A 175 -2.71 -16.19 7.25
C ILE A 175 -3.84 -15.39 6.55
N MET A 176 -4.43 -15.96 5.52
CA MET A 176 -5.54 -15.33 4.80
C MET A 176 -6.74 -15.08 5.73
N MET A 177 -7.17 -16.10 6.48
CA MET A 177 -8.28 -15.98 7.43
C MET A 177 -8.01 -14.89 8.48
N ALA A 178 -6.84 -14.93 9.13
CA ALA A 178 -6.46 -13.97 10.15
C ALA A 178 -6.41 -12.54 9.60
N SER A 179 -5.85 -12.36 8.41
CA SER A 179 -5.75 -11.05 7.75
C SER A 179 -7.13 -10.52 7.35
N MET A 180 -8.02 -11.37 6.81
CA MET A 180 -9.38 -10.97 6.45
C MET A 180 -10.21 -10.58 7.68
N ILE A 181 -10.09 -11.29 8.79
CA ILE A 181 -10.75 -10.93 10.05
C ILE A 181 -10.23 -9.56 10.52
N THR A 182 -8.92 -9.33 10.46
CA THR A 182 -8.33 -8.05 10.85
C THR A 182 -8.85 -6.89 9.99
N ILE A 183 -8.96 -7.08 8.67
CA ILE A 183 -9.50 -6.10 7.73
C ILE A 183 -10.99 -5.85 8.01
N MET A 184 -11.76 -6.92 8.23
CA MET A 184 -13.19 -6.84 8.54
C MET A 184 -13.47 -6.03 9.80
N VAL A 185 -12.59 -6.05 10.79
CA VAL A 185 -12.71 -5.26 12.02
C VAL A 185 -12.21 -3.83 11.84
N SER A 186 -11.10 -3.63 11.11
CA SER A 186 -10.44 -2.32 11.01
C SER A 186 -11.08 -1.38 9.99
N LEU A 187 -11.53 -1.90 8.84
CA LEU A 187 -11.98 -1.11 7.70
C LEU A 187 -13.35 -0.43 7.90
N PRO A 188 -14.38 -1.08 8.50
CA PRO A 188 -15.69 -0.46 8.74
C PRO A 188 -15.62 0.79 9.60
N TRP A 189 -14.70 0.81 10.56
CA TRP A 189 -14.51 1.97 11.41
C TRP A 189 -14.06 3.19 10.60
N VAL A 190 -13.20 2.99 9.59
CA VAL A 190 -12.78 4.06 8.66
C VAL A 190 -13.99 4.65 7.93
N ALA A 191 -14.87 3.81 7.41
CA ALA A 191 -16.07 4.23 6.69
C ALA A 191 -17.07 4.99 7.60
N GLN A 192 -17.21 4.56 8.85
CA GLN A 192 -18.13 5.19 9.81
C GLN A 192 -17.64 6.53 10.32
N SER A 193 -16.33 6.67 10.51
CA SER A 193 -15.71 7.84 11.16
C SER A 193 -15.41 8.97 10.20
N TYR A 194 -15.62 8.82 8.89
CA TYR A 194 -15.30 9.83 7.89
C TYR A 194 -16.02 11.16 8.18
N PRO A 195 -15.30 12.30 8.31
CA PRO A 195 -15.86 13.57 8.77
C PRO A 195 -16.60 14.36 7.67
N GLY A 196 -16.76 13.80 6.47
CA GLY A 196 -17.41 14.47 5.34
C GLY A 196 -18.86 14.83 5.63
N ARG A 197 -19.16 16.14 5.70
CA ARG A 197 -20.52 16.68 5.93
C ARG A 197 -21.54 16.31 4.86
N HIS A 198 -21.08 15.93 3.66
CA HIS A 198 -21.94 15.65 2.50
C HIS A 198 -22.29 14.18 2.31
N TYR A 199 -21.73 13.28 3.13
CA TYR A 199 -22.07 11.87 3.05
C TYR A 199 -23.42 11.57 3.71
N SER A 200 -24.38 11.14 2.89
CA SER A 200 -25.68 10.72 3.40
C SER A 200 -25.52 9.50 4.33
N ARG A 201 -26.46 9.36 5.28
CA ARG A 201 -26.49 8.21 6.18
C ARG A 201 -26.47 6.88 5.40
N THR A 202 -27.18 6.83 4.27
CA THR A 202 -27.26 5.68 3.37
C THR A 202 -25.90 5.31 2.78
N MET A 203 -25.13 6.30 2.28
CA MET A 203 -23.78 6.05 1.72
C MET A 203 -22.83 5.51 2.78
N ARG A 204 -22.90 6.03 4.00
CA ARG A 204 -22.07 5.54 5.11
C ARG A 204 -22.41 4.10 5.46
N THR A 205 -23.71 3.76 5.52
CA THR A 205 -24.17 2.39 5.79
C THR A 205 -23.75 1.44 4.69
N LEU A 206 -23.89 1.82 3.41
CA LEU A 206 -23.44 1.03 2.27
C LEU A 206 -21.92 0.79 2.28
N ALA A 207 -21.14 1.84 2.51
CA ALA A 207 -19.68 1.71 2.60
C ALA A 207 -19.28 0.77 3.74
N THR A 208 -19.91 0.91 4.92
CA THR A 208 -19.66 0.03 6.06
C THR A 208 -20.06 -1.41 5.75
N ALA A 209 -21.21 -1.62 5.13
CA ALA A 209 -21.67 -2.96 4.73
C ALA A 209 -20.71 -3.61 3.75
N LEU A 210 -20.24 -2.90 2.73
CA LEU A 210 -19.23 -3.38 1.78
C LEU A 210 -17.91 -3.75 2.47
N CYS A 211 -17.44 -2.92 3.41
CA CYS A 211 -16.22 -3.18 4.18
C CYS A 211 -16.30 -4.45 5.05
N ILE A 212 -17.52 -4.88 5.44
CA ILE A 212 -17.73 -6.12 6.20
C ILE A 212 -18.00 -7.29 5.25
N LEU A 213 -18.91 -7.11 4.28
CA LEU A 213 -19.36 -8.20 3.41
C LEU A 213 -18.26 -8.72 2.49
N ALA A 214 -17.39 -7.84 1.95
CA ALA A 214 -16.35 -8.29 1.07
C ALA A 214 -15.34 -9.23 1.76
N PRO A 215 -14.69 -8.89 2.89
CA PRO A 215 -13.84 -9.84 3.61
C PRO A 215 -14.58 -11.06 4.11
N LEU A 216 -15.83 -10.91 4.58
CA LEU A 216 -16.67 -12.03 5.06
C LEU A 216 -16.92 -13.05 3.94
N THR A 217 -17.27 -12.59 2.74
CA THR A 217 -17.46 -13.45 1.57
C THR A 217 -16.18 -14.24 1.26
N LEU A 218 -15.01 -13.60 1.33
CA LEU A 218 -13.73 -14.26 1.10
C LEU A 218 -13.40 -15.29 2.18
N ILE A 219 -13.74 -15.01 3.45
CA ILE A 219 -13.60 -15.97 4.56
C ILE A 219 -14.49 -17.19 4.29
N VAL A 220 -15.76 -16.99 3.94
CA VAL A 220 -16.71 -18.07 3.67
C VAL A 220 -16.25 -18.91 2.47
N LEU A 221 -15.85 -18.29 1.35
CA LEU A 221 -15.35 -18.99 0.18
C LEU A 221 -14.10 -19.84 0.51
N THR A 222 -13.21 -19.29 1.32
CA THR A 222 -12.02 -20.01 1.78
C THR A 222 -12.41 -21.21 2.64
N GLY A 223 -13.38 -21.05 3.56
CA GLY A 223 -13.87 -22.12 4.43
C GLY A 223 -14.61 -23.25 3.69
N VAL A 224 -15.30 -22.91 2.59
CA VAL A 224 -15.98 -23.90 1.72
C VAL A 224 -15.01 -24.63 0.79
N GLY A 225 -13.74 -24.21 0.72
CA GLY A 225 -12.71 -24.87 -0.08
C GLY A 225 -12.33 -24.13 -1.37
N TYR A 226 -12.90 -22.97 -1.66
CA TYR A 226 -12.56 -22.13 -2.82
C TYR A 226 -11.37 -21.21 -2.52
N TYR A 227 -10.31 -21.77 -1.91
CA TYR A 227 -9.16 -20.98 -1.44
C TYR A 227 -8.47 -20.21 -2.57
N TYR A 228 -8.20 -20.86 -3.72
CA TYR A 228 -7.58 -20.20 -4.88
C TYR A 228 -8.42 -19.02 -5.39
N THR A 229 -9.72 -19.22 -5.55
CA THR A 229 -10.65 -18.17 -5.98
C THR A 229 -10.64 -16.99 -5.00
N SER A 230 -10.62 -17.29 -3.70
CA SER A 230 -10.57 -16.26 -2.65
C SER A 230 -9.28 -15.45 -2.73
N VAL A 231 -8.12 -16.07 -2.97
CA VAL A 231 -6.84 -15.37 -3.15
C VAL A 231 -6.88 -14.44 -4.37
N ARG A 232 -7.45 -14.92 -5.50
CA ARG A 232 -7.60 -14.09 -6.71
C ARG A 232 -8.52 -12.88 -6.47
N LEU A 233 -9.66 -13.10 -5.84
CA LEU A 233 -10.59 -12.02 -5.48
C LEU A 233 -9.97 -11.04 -4.47
N THR A 234 -9.12 -11.52 -3.57
CA THR A 234 -8.34 -10.68 -2.66
C THR A 234 -7.45 -9.69 -3.41
N GLY A 235 -6.80 -10.12 -4.50
CA GLY A 235 -6.02 -9.24 -5.35
C GLY A 235 -6.89 -8.08 -5.90
N HIS A 236 -8.07 -8.37 -6.43
CA HIS A 236 -9.00 -7.34 -6.91
C HIS A 236 -9.48 -6.42 -5.78
N MET A 237 -9.73 -6.96 -4.59
CA MET A 237 -10.08 -6.16 -3.41
C MET A 237 -8.96 -5.18 -3.04
N ILE A 238 -7.71 -5.63 -3.04
CA ILE A 238 -6.54 -4.78 -2.74
C ILE A 238 -6.42 -3.65 -3.77
N TYR A 239 -6.53 -3.94 -5.06
CA TYR A 239 -6.50 -2.90 -6.10
C TYR A 239 -7.66 -1.91 -5.97
N SER A 240 -8.86 -2.38 -5.63
CA SER A 240 -10.01 -1.51 -5.36
C SER A 240 -9.76 -0.58 -4.18
N LEU A 241 -9.11 -1.07 -3.11
CA LEU A 241 -8.71 -0.24 -1.97
C LEU A 241 -7.69 0.83 -2.37
N TYR A 242 -6.75 0.54 -3.28
CA TYR A 242 -5.82 1.53 -3.80
C TYR A 242 -6.54 2.63 -4.59
N LEU A 243 -7.50 2.27 -5.45
CA LEU A 243 -8.30 3.24 -6.19
C LEU A 243 -9.14 4.13 -5.27
N ILE A 244 -9.76 3.55 -4.24
CA ILE A 244 -10.52 4.31 -3.23
C ILE A 244 -9.57 5.26 -2.48
N ALA A 245 -8.39 4.79 -2.08
CA ALA A 245 -7.39 5.60 -1.40
C ALA A 245 -6.94 6.79 -2.26
N LEU A 246 -6.71 6.57 -3.56
CA LEU A 246 -6.39 7.63 -4.52
C LEU A 246 -7.55 8.62 -4.73
N TRP A 247 -8.78 8.14 -4.68
CA TRP A 247 -9.95 9.00 -4.87
C TRP A 247 -10.24 9.90 -3.66
N ILE A 248 -9.85 9.46 -2.45
CA ILE A 248 -10.00 10.26 -1.22
C ILE A 248 -8.97 11.40 -1.14
N VAL A 249 -7.83 11.29 -1.85
CA VAL A 249 -6.71 12.25 -1.91
C VAL A 249 -6.95 13.29 -2.99
#